data_81a45c7a797831a6a1e1fdc5cdf22a2e
#
_entry.id   81a45c7a797831a6a1e1fdc5cdf22a2e
#
_cell.length_a   1.000
_cell.length_b   1.000
_cell.length_c   1.000
_cell.angle_alpha   90.00
_cell.angle_beta   90.00
_cell.angle_gamma   90.00
#
_symmetry.space_group_name_H-M   'P 1'
#
loop_
_entity.id
_entity.type
_entity.pdbx_description
1 polymer ?
#
loop_
_entity_poly.entity_id
_entity_poly.type
_entity_poly.pdbx_seq_one_letter_code
_entity_poly.pdbx_strand_id
1 'polypeptide(L)'
;MVNERGGIEGYKIEAIYADAQSKAEVAINEASRLLDQEKVNLVMGVYSSAQCVPMAQKVDAAKQFMWADVCTASSVFKGKNLRYVFRAQVHSDQFGAASCNFLNENAKAKLNKDPKELKVAIIYEDGPYGSGVAAGNEQTCGKHGMQIVLKEGYTATAPDLSSLVTKLRRVRPDIILHTGYNPDITLFWRQAREQGLKWAALIGQGAGYGQYDKLHASFGDEANYIFDVDPVAAQLLDPKSLKPGLGELTQEMVKRYKAETGVSEVPPHASMGFNQAWIFFTDVMPRAIKKYGGVSSEDLRKAALDADIPVGGTIQGYGVKFFHPGTPMSGQNERSSPVVMQYLGGQTKIVWPATLRTADPVIPLPKSSAYSTQ
;
A
#
# COMPACT_ATOMS: atom_id res chain seq x y z
N MET A 1 -19.62 11.56 -5.72
CA MET A 1 -18.85 12.71 -6.28
C MET A 1 -18.91 12.75 -7.81
N VAL A 2 -18.52 11.74 -8.58
CA VAL A 2 -18.51 11.79 -10.05
C VAL A 2 -19.93 11.97 -10.62
N ASN A 3 -20.88 11.18 -10.19
CA ASN A 3 -22.29 11.32 -10.64
C ASN A 3 -22.94 12.63 -10.22
N GLU A 4 -22.58 13.19 -9.06
CA GLU A 4 -23.03 14.50 -8.60
C GLU A 4 -22.53 15.65 -9.49
N ARG A 5 -21.39 15.42 -10.16
CA ARG A 5 -20.77 16.37 -11.13
C ARG A 5 -21.22 16.14 -12.57
N GLY A 6 -22.29 15.36 -12.77
CA GLY A 6 -22.89 15.11 -14.09
C GLY A 6 -22.49 13.80 -14.75
N GLY A 7 -21.70 12.97 -14.08
CA GLY A 7 -21.20 11.71 -14.66
C GLY A 7 -19.95 11.90 -15.53
N ILE A 8 -19.74 10.99 -16.48
CA ILE A 8 -18.56 10.97 -17.36
C ILE A 8 -19.04 10.94 -18.81
N GLU A 9 -18.78 12.01 -19.58
CA GLU A 9 -19.12 12.09 -21.01
C GLU A 9 -20.57 11.66 -21.30
N GLY A 10 -21.52 12.07 -20.43
CA GLY A 10 -22.94 11.72 -20.54
C GLY A 10 -23.34 10.39 -19.88
N TYR A 11 -22.39 9.61 -19.38
CA TYR A 11 -22.68 8.36 -18.67
C TYR A 11 -22.72 8.56 -17.17
N LYS A 12 -23.64 7.89 -16.49
CA LYS A 12 -23.65 7.74 -15.03
C LYS A 12 -22.96 6.43 -14.65
N ILE A 13 -22.24 6.45 -13.52
CA ILE A 13 -21.64 5.25 -12.96
C ILE A 13 -22.70 4.54 -12.13
N GLU A 14 -22.95 3.28 -12.41
CA GLU A 14 -23.68 2.36 -11.56
C GLU A 14 -22.69 1.37 -10.94
N ALA A 15 -22.71 1.22 -9.61
CA ALA A 15 -21.83 0.32 -8.89
C ALA A 15 -22.61 -0.89 -8.37
N ILE A 16 -22.15 -2.08 -8.74
CA ILE A 16 -22.63 -3.36 -8.20
C ILE A 16 -21.55 -3.90 -7.28
N TYR A 17 -21.91 -4.12 -6.02
CA TYR A 17 -20.96 -4.57 -5.00
C TYR A 17 -21.02 -6.09 -4.82
N ALA A 18 -19.86 -6.67 -4.52
CA ALA A 18 -19.69 -8.08 -4.19
C ALA A 18 -18.72 -8.23 -3.03
N ASP A 19 -18.99 -9.15 -2.11
CA ASP A 19 -18.12 -9.46 -0.98
C ASP A 19 -17.30 -10.70 -1.27
N ALA A 20 -15.99 -10.53 -1.33
CA ALA A 20 -15.04 -11.63 -1.52
C ALA A 20 -14.77 -12.46 -0.25
N GLN A 21 -15.35 -12.09 0.90
CA GLN A 21 -15.28 -12.82 2.18
C GLN A 21 -13.85 -13.19 2.62
N SER A 22 -12.86 -12.41 2.22
CA SER A 22 -11.42 -12.69 2.41
C SER A 22 -10.97 -14.04 1.85
N LYS A 23 -11.68 -14.60 0.86
CA LYS A 23 -11.39 -15.91 0.24
C LYS A 23 -11.12 -15.75 -1.25
N ALA A 24 -10.01 -16.32 -1.73
CA ALA A 24 -9.62 -16.24 -3.14
C ALA A 24 -10.66 -16.88 -4.08
N GLU A 25 -11.21 -18.03 -3.71
CA GLU A 25 -12.25 -18.72 -4.49
C GLU A 25 -13.52 -17.88 -4.61
N VAL A 26 -13.95 -17.24 -3.52
CA VAL A 26 -15.13 -16.35 -3.53
C VAL A 26 -14.88 -15.15 -4.42
N ALA A 27 -13.69 -14.53 -4.35
CA ALA A 27 -13.33 -13.41 -5.21
C ALA A 27 -13.40 -13.77 -6.71
N ILE A 28 -12.91 -14.96 -7.09
CA ILE A 28 -12.98 -15.46 -8.47
C ILE A 28 -14.43 -15.69 -8.91
N ASN A 29 -15.24 -16.29 -8.05
CA ASN A 29 -16.63 -16.58 -8.35
C ASN A 29 -17.47 -15.31 -8.47
N GLU A 30 -17.30 -14.35 -7.57
CA GLU A 30 -17.97 -13.05 -7.61
C GLU A 30 -17.53 -12.22 -8.82
N ALA A 31 -16.24 -12.21 -9.19
CA ALA A 31 -15.79 -11.57 -10.42
C ALA A 31 -16.46 -12.19 -11.64
N SER A 32 -16.58 -13.52 -11.71
CA SER A 32 -17.27 -14.21 -12.81
C SER A 32 -18.78 -13.87 -12.83
N ARG A 33 -19.45 -13.84 -11.67
CA ARG A 33 -20.86 -13.43 -11.57
C ARG A 33 -21.07 -12.01 -12.07
N LEU A 34 -20.25 -11.06 -11.62
CA LEU A 34 -20.33 -9.66 -12.05
C LEU A 34 -20.17 -9.52 -13.57
N LEU A 35 -19.21 -10.24 -14.16
CA LEU A 35 -18.95 -10.17 -15.59
C LEU A 35 -19.99 -10.93 -16.44
N ASP A 36 -20.38 -12.14 -16.02
CA ASP A 36 -21.21 -13.04 -16.85
C ASP A 36 -22.71 -12.85 -16.64
N GLN A 37 -23.16 -12.51 -15.43
CA GLN A 37 -24.57 -12.35 -15.09
C GLN A 37 -24.98 -10.88 -15.03
N GLU A 38 -24.25 -10.04 -14.29
CA GLU A 38 -24.56 -8.62 -14.16
C GLU A 38 -24.07 -7.79 -15.37
N LYS A 39 -23.19 -8.39 -16.22
CA LYS A 39 -22.67 -7.75 -17.43
C LYS A 39 -21.99 -6.41 -17.19
N VAL A 40 -21.25 -6.28 -16.08
CA VAL A 40 -20.49 -5.06 -15.78
C VAL A 40 -19.43 -4.80 -16.85
N ASN A 41 -19.13 -3.54 -17.13
CA ASN A 41 -18.11 -3.15 -18.10
C ASN A 41 -16.67 -3.41 -17.61
N LEU A 42 -16.47 -3.41 -16.30
CA LEU A 42 -15.17 -3.63 -15.65
C LEU A 42 -15.35 -4.14 -14.23
N VAL A 43 -14.31 -4.79 -13.72
CA VAL A 43 -14.18 -5.13 -12.29
C VAL A 43 -13.18 -4.18 -11.65
N MET A 44 -13.56 -3.53 -10.55
CA MET A 44 -12.68 -2.70 -9.73
C MET A 44 -12.50 -3.33 -8.36
N GLY A 45 -11.30 -3.42 -7.88
CA GLY A 45 -10.97 -4.06 -6.60
C GLY A 45 -9.70 -4.89 -6.78
N VAL A 46 -9.30 -5.62 -5.85
CA VAL A 46 -9.75 -6.03 -4.51
C VAL A 46 -8.66 -5.66 -3.50
N TYR A 47 -8.96 -5.69 -2.19
CA TYR A 47 -7.98 -5.30 -1.16
C TYR A 47 -6.84 -6.31 -1.01
N SER A 48 -7.16 -7.58 -0.72
CA SER A 48 -6.15 -8.61 -0.44
C SER A 48 -5.44 -9.10 -1.70
N SER A 49 -4.11 -9.15 -1.65
CA SER A 49 -3.31 -9.70 -2.75
C SER A 49 -3.54 -11.19 -2.98
N ALA A 50 -3.88 -11.96 -1.94
CA ALA A 50 -4.22 -13.37 -2.05
C ALA A 50 -5.47 -13.60 -2.92
N GLN A 51 -6.40 -12.65 -2.92
CA GLN A 51 -7.58 -12.64 -3.78
C GLN A 51 -7.27 -12.05 -5.17
N CYS A 52 -6.50 -10.97 -5.20
CA CYS A 52 -6.21 -10.21 -6.40
C CYS A 52 -5.42 -11.02 -7.45
N VAL A 53 -4.40 -11.76 -7.02
CA VAL A 53 -3.54 -12.53 -7.94
C VAL A 53 -4.32 -13.51 -8.80
N PRO A 54 -5.14 -14.43 -8.26
CA PRO A 54 -5.92 -15.35 -9.07
C PRO A 54 -7.09 -14.67 -9.79
N MET A 55 -7.74 -13.66 -9.19
CA MET A 55 -8.82 -12.91 -9.81
C MET A 55 -8.36 -12.17 -11.05
N ALA A 56 -7.20 -11.49 -10.99
CA ALA A 56 -6.61 -10.79 -12.13
C ALA A 56 -6.36 -11.74 -13.31
N GLN A 57 -5.82 -12.93 -13.06
CA GLN A 57 -5.62 -13.93 -14.10
C GLN A 57 -6.93 -14.42 -14.71
N LYS A 58 -7.95 -14.64 -13.90
CA LYS A 58 -9.28 -15.07 -14.37
C LYS A 58 -9.94 -14.01 -15.23
N VAL A 59 -9.92 -12.76 -14.81
CA VAL A 59 -10.53 -11.63 -15.54
C VAL A 59 -9.79 -11.40 -16.87
N ASP A 60 -8.46 -11.43 -16.84
CA ASP A 60 -7.63 -11.27 -18.05
C ASP A 60 -7.87 -12.40 -19.07
N ALA A 61 -7.94 -13.65 -18.62
CA ALA A 61 -8.24 -14.82 -19.46
C ALA A 61 -9.62 -14.71 -20.12
N ALA A 62 -10.58 -14.09 -19.45
CA ALA A 62 -11.91 -13.78 -20.00
C ALA A 62 -11.91 -12.57 -20.96
N LYS A 63 -10.74 -11.92 -21.18
CA LYS A 63 -10.58 -10.69 -21.98
C LYS A 63 -11.45 -9.54 -21.46
N GLN A 64 -11.62 -9.48 -20.14
CA GLN A 64 -12.38 -8.45 -19.45
C GLN A 64 -11.45 -7.49 -18.71
N PHE A 65 -11.89 -6.23 -18.56
CA PHE A 65 -11.06 -5.19 -17.95
C PHE A 65 -11.15 -5.24 -16.43
N MET A 66 -9.96 -5.19 -15.77
CA MET A 66 -9.86 -5.07 -14.33
C MET A 66 -8.97 -3.89 -13.95
N TRP A 67 -9.47 -3.08 -13.03
CA TRP A 67 -8.71 -2.02 -12.39
C TRP A 67 -8.42 -2.43 -10.92
N ALA A 68 -7.19 -2.86 -10.67
CA ALA A 68 -6.77 -3.23 -9.33
C ALA A 68 -6.54 -1.97 -8.48
N ASP A 69 -7.25 -1.84 -7.36
CA ASP A 69 -7.24 -0.60 -6.58
C ASP A 69 -6.31 -0.62 -5.36
N VAL A 70 -6.32 -1.66 -4.52
CA VAL A 70 -5.53 -1.69 -3.28
C VAL A 70 -4.50 -2.79 -3.22
N CYS A 71 -4.75 -3.97 -3.77
CA CYS A 71 -3.80 -5.09 -3.70
C CYS A 71 -2.41 -4.70 -4.25
N THR A 72 -1.34 -4.97 -3.49
CA THR A 72 0.02 -4.48 -3.80
C THR A 72 0.99 -5.53 -4.32
N ALA A 73 0.70 -6.84 -4.20
CA ALA A 73 1.65 -7.88 -4.61
C ALA A 73 2.17 -7.67 -6.04
N SER A 74 3.50 -7.69 -6.20
CA SER A 74 4.14 -7.63 -7.52
C SER A 74 3.79 -8.85 -8.37
N SER A 75 3.47 -9.99 -7.74
CA SER A 75 3.07 -11.23 -8.42
C SER A 75 1.73 -11.14 -9.16
N VAL A 76 0.96 -10.05 -8.99
CA VAL A 76 -0.20 -9.77 -9.86
C VAL A 76 0.26 -9.62 -11.31
N PHE A 77 1.36 -8.89 -11.54
CA PHE A 77 1.86 -8.55 -12.88
C PHE A 77 3.16 -9.26 -13.26
N LYS A 78 4.08 -9.43 -12.30
CA LYS A 78 5.45 -9.87 -12.56
C LYS A 78 5.52 -11.19 -13.34
N GLY A 79 5.94 -11.08 -14.60
CA GLY A 79 6.07 -12.22 -15.50
C GLY A 79 4.75 -12.82 -16.02
N LYS A 80 3.60 -12.17 -15.80
CA LYS A 80 2.27 -12.68 -16.18
C LYS A 80 1.81 -12.25 -17.57
N ASN A 81 2.34 -11.14 -18.11
CA ASN A 81 1.90 -10.57 -19.39
C ASN A 81 0.38 -10.32 -19.46
N LEU A 82 -0.22 -9.85 -18.37
CA LEU A 82 -1.65 -9.52 -18.35
C LEU A 82 -1.93 -8.40 -19.34
N ARG A 83 -3.03 -8.53 -20.05
CA ARG A 83 -3.42 -7.60 -21.12
C ARG A 83 -4.47 -6.58 -20.68
N TYR A 84 -5.41 -7.01 -19.85
CA TYR A 84 -6.61 -6.24 -19.48
C TYR A 84 -6.64 -5.83 -18.01
N VAL A 85 -5.56 -6.05 -17.28
CA VAL A 85 -5.44 -5.70 -15.86
C VAL A 85 -4.48 -4.54 -15.70
N PHE A 86 -4.89 -3.52 -14.95
CA PHE A 86 -4.11 -2.32 -14.69
C PHE A 86 -4.15 -1.95 -13.21
N ARG A 87 -3.04 -1.40 -12.70
CA ARG A 87 -2.92 -0.91 -11.33
C ARG A 87 -2.12 0.39 -11.30
N ALA A 88 -2.78 1.51 -10.96
CA ALA A 88 -2.14 2.82 -10.96
C ALA A 88 -1.38 3.14 -9.67
N GLN A 89 -1.44 2.30 -8.64
CA GLN A 89 -0.75 2.49 -7.37
C GLN A 89 0.57 1.71 -7.28
N VAL A 90 1.25 1.80 -6.12
CA VAL A 90 2.51 1.13 -5.80
C VAL A 90 2.40 -0.40 -5.74
N HIS A 91 3.54 -1.07 -5.79
CA HIS A 91 3.63 -2.53 -5.63
C HIS A 91 4.63 -2.94 -4.53
N SER A 92 4.54 -4.19 -4.11
CA SER A 92 5.25 -4.72 -2.93
C SER A 92 6.77 -4.53 -2.95
N ASP A 93 7.42 -4.64 -4.11
CA ASP A 93 8.87 -4.46 -4.20
C ASP A 93 9.28 -3.01 -3.85
N GLN A 94 8.40 -2.02 -4.13
CA GLN A 94 8.64 -0.61 -3.80
C GLN A 94 8.53 -0.35 -2.30
N PHE A 95 7.64 -1.05 -1.57
CA PHE A 95 7.58 -0.98 -0.11
C PHE A 95 8.89 -1.43 0.51
N GLY A 96 9.37 -2.61 0.10
CA GLY A 96 10.64 -3.13 0.57
C GLY A 96 11.82 -2.23 0.25
N ALA A 97 11.84 -1.66 -0.96
CA ALA A 97 12.89 -0.74 -1.37
C ALA A 97 12.87 0.56 -0.54
N ALA A 98 11.70 1.17 -0.31
CA ALA A 98 11.56 2.40 0.46
C ALA A 98 12.05 2.22 1.91
N SER A 99 11.67 1.13 2.58
CA SER A 99 12.11 0.80 3.93
C SER A 99 13.64 0.76 4.04
N CYS A 100 14.30 0.01 3.15
CA CYS A 100 15.75 -0.17 3.22
C CYS A 100 16.51 1.08 2.77
N ASN A 101 15.99 1.86 1.81
CA ASN A 101 16.58 3.15 1.42
C ASN A 101 16.48 4.16 2.56
N PHE A 102 15.33 4.25 3.22
CA PHE A 102 15.16 5.08 4.42
C PHE A 102 16.18 4.73 5.51
N LEU A 103 16.36 3.44 5.80
CA LEU A 103 17.35 2.97 6.78
C LEU A 103 18.77 3.32 6.35
N ASN A 104 19.13 3.10 5.09
CA ASN A 104 20.43 3.43 4.55
C ASN A 104 20.79 4.92 4.72
N GLU A 105 19.84 5.81 4.46
CA GLU A 105 20.03 7.26 4.58
C GLU A 105 20.12 7.75 6.04
N ASN A 106 19.49 7.04 6.99
CA ASN A 106 19.34 7.49 8.36
C ASN A 106 20.23 6.76 9.38
N ALA A 107 20.76 5.58 9.07
CA ALA A 107 21.49 4.72 9.98
C ALA A 107 22.67 5.44 10.68
N LYS A 108 23.52 6.09 9.90
CA LYS A 108 24.72 6.77 10.45
C LYS A 108 24.34 7.94 11.35
N ALA A 109 23.42 8.79 10.90
CA ALA A 109 23.05 10.01 11.61
C ALA A 109 22.21 9.73 12.87
N LYS A 110 21.36 8.72 12.85
CA LYS A 110 20.37 8.45 13.90
C LYS A 110 20.73 7.31 14.82
N LEU A 111 21.44 6.28 14.33
CA LEU A 111 21.81 5.09 15.10
C LEU A 111 23.33 4.99 15.35
N ASN A 112 24.10 5.92 14.79
CA ASN A 112 25.57 5.89 14.80
C ASN A 112 26.16 4.56 14.30
N LYS A 113 25.49 3.92 13.33
CA LYS A 113 25.89 2.67 12.69
C LYS A 113 26.04 2.87 11.18
N ASP A 114 27.04 2.22 10.59
CA ASP A 114 27.05 2.02 9.14
C ASP A 114 25.89 1.10 8.77
N PRO A 115 25.23 1.29 7.61
CA PRO A 115 24.18 0.37 7.15
C PRO A 115 24.56 -1.11 7.21
N LYS A 116 25.83 -1.44 6.96
CA LYS A 116 26.36 -2.82 7.04
C LYS A 116 26.41 -3.40 8.46
N GLU A 117 26.31 -2.57 9.47
CA GLU A 117 26.28 -2.97 10.89
C GLU A 117 24.86 -3.19 11.39
N LEU A 118 23.84 -2.75 10.63
CA LEU A 118 22.45 -2.91 11.02
C LEU A 118 22.00 -4.37 10.94
N LYS A 119 21.50 -4.88 12.05
CA LYS A 119 20.84 -6.18 12.15
C LYS A 119 19.36 -6.00 11.87
N VAL A 120 18.88 -6.51 10.74
CA VAL A 120 17.51 -6.37 10.28
C VAL A 120 16.80 -7.72 10.36
N ALA A 121 15.66 -7.75 11.03
CA ALA A 121 14.73 -8.87 10.94
C ALA A 121 13.58 -8.52 9.99
N ILE A 122 13.23 -9.43 9.10
CA ILE A 122 12.11 -9.32 8.16
C ILE A 122 11.08 -10.36 8.56
N ILE A 123 9.92 -9.91 9.04
CA ILE A 123 8.81 -10.78 9.42
C ILE A 123 7.56 -10.38 8.62
N TYR A 124 6.79 -11.36 8.18
CA TYR A 124 5.71 -11.07 7.24
C TYR A 124 4.62 -12.15 7.25
N GLU A 125 3.38 -11.75 6.93
CA GLU A 125 2.35 -12.73 6.58
C GLU A 125 2.75 -13.48 5.30
N ASP A 126 2.53 -14.78 5.25
CA ASP A 126 3.09 -15.68 4.24
C ASP A 126 2.35 -15.67 2.88
N GLY A 127 1.30 -14.88 2.74
CA GLY A 127 0.59 -14.68 1.48
C GLY A 127 1.36 -13.80 0.48
N PRO A 128 0.79 -13.58 -0.72
CA PRO A 128 1.45 -12.84 -1.80
C PRO A 128 1.84 -11.40 -1.45
N TYR A 129 1.10 -10.73 -0.55
CA TYR A 129 1.43 -9.39 -0.08
C TYR A 129 2.71 -9.39 0.75
N GLY A 130 2.71 -10.09 1.88
CA GLY A 130 3.85 -10.10 2.79
C GLY A 130 5.10 -10.71 2.16
N SER A 131 4.96 -11.82 1.42
CA SER A 131 6.06 -12.46 0.70
C SER A 131 6.69 -11.53 -0.35
N GLY A 132 5.86 -10.76 -1.06
CA GLY A 132 6.33 -9.80 -2.07
C GLY A 132 7.11 -8.64 -1.43
N VAL A 133 6.60 -8.06 -0.35
CA VAL A 133 7.28 -6.99 0.40
C VAL A 133 8.60 -7.50 1.01
N ALA A 134 8.57 -8.69 1.62
CA ALA A 134 9.77 -9.31 2.20
C ALA A 134 10.86 -9.59 1.16
N ALA A 135 10.49 -9.97 -0.06
CA ALA A 135 11.45 -10.13 -1.17
C ALA A 135 12.08 -8.78 -1.57
N GLY A 136 11.29 -7.71 -1.63
CA GLY A 136 11.79 -6.35 -1.87
C GLY A 136 12.73 -5.85 -0.78
N ASN A 137 12.39 -6.12 0.50
CA ASN A 137 13.25 -5.85 1.65
C ASN A 137 14.58 -6.59 1.54
N GLU A 138 14.55 -7.90 1.36
CA GLU A 138 15.76 -8.73 1.24
C GLU A 138 16.67 -8.23 0.13
N GLN A 139 16.11 -7.96 -1.04
CA GLN A 139 16.87 -7.48 -2.19
C GLN A 139 17.52 -6.12 -1.91
N THR A 140 16.78 -5.16 -1.35
CA THR A 140 17.27 -3.78 -1.21
C THR A 140 18.14 -3.62 0.02
N CYS A 141 17.78 -4.18 1.17
CA CYS A 141 18.63 -4.21 2.36
C CYS A 141 19.96 -4.94 2.06
N GLY A 142 19.92 -6.04 1.30
CA GLY A 142 21.11 -6.76 0.83
C GLY A 142 22.02 -5.90 -0.05
N LYS A 143 21.46 -5.10 -0.98
CA LYS A 143 22.23 -4.14 -1.79
C LYS A 143 22.98 -3.11 -0.95
N HIS A 144 22.40 -2.69 0.18
CA HIS A 144 23.04 -1.78 1.14
C HIS A 144 23.96 -2.48 2.13
N GLY A 145 24.09 -3.81 2.02
CA GLY A 145 24.95 -4.63 2.87
C GLY A 145 24.44 -4.85 4.30
N MET A 146 23.17 -4.53 4.58
CA MET A 146 22.57 -4.75 5.89
C MET A 146 22.54 -6.24 6.25
N GLN A 147 22.71 -6.57 7.54
CA GLN A 147 22.73 -7.94 8.03
C GLN A 147 21.29 -8.44 8.26
N ILE A 148 20.77 -9.26 7.38
CA ILE A 148 19.47 -9.89 7.58
C ILE A 148 19.65 -11.06 8.55
N VAL A 149 19.34 -10.84 9.83
CA VAL A 149 19.53 -11.81 10.90
C VAL A 149 18.36 -12.77 11.09
N LEU A 150 17.19 -12.44 10.54
CA LEU A 150 16.02 -13.29 10.48
C LEU A 150 15.18 -12.89 9.28
N LYS A 151 14.67 -13.85 8.52
CA LYS A 151 13.59 -13.67 7.55
C LYS A 151 12.59 -14.80 7.75
N GLU A 152 11.40 -14.47 8.21
CA GLU A 152 10.40 -15.49 8.55
C GLU A 152 8.98 -15.04 8.21
N GLY A 153 8.28 -15.90 7.46
CA GLY A 153 6.86 -15.79 7.21
C GLY A 153 6.03 -16.49 8.29
N TYR A 154 4.83 -15.99 8.51
CA TYR A 154 3.84 -16.60 9.40
C TYR A 154 2.45 -16.51 8.78
N THR A 155 1.56 -17.40 9.15
CA THR A 155 0.18 -17.36 8.68
C THR A 155 -0.59 -16.23 9.35
N ALA A 156 -1.21 -15.34 8.58
CA ALA A 156 -1.94 -14.17 9.10
C ALA A 156 -3.08 -14.52 10.07
N THR A 157 -3.58 -15.75 10.02
CA THR A 157 -4.61 -16.26 10.93
C THR A 157 -4.05 -17.10 12.08
N ALA A 158 -2.72 -17.12 12.27
CA ALA A 158 -2.09 -17.85 13.37
C ALA A 158 -2.62 -17.34 14.72
N PRO A 159 -3.05 -18.23 15.63
CA PRO A 159 -3.56 -17.83 16.94
C PRO A 159 -2.45 -17.43 17.92
N ASP A 160 -1.21 -17.75 17.58
CA ASP A 160 -0.04 -17.53 18.43
C ASP A 160 1.22 -17.25 17.59
N LEU A 161 1.98 -16.22 17.95
CA LEU A 161 3.25 -15.81 17.35
C LEU A 161 4.40 -15.85 18.36
N SER A 162 4.23 -16.46 19.54
CA SER A 162 5.22 -16.51 20.60
C SER A 162 6.56 -17.13 20.17
N SER A 163 6.50 -18.14 19.32
CA SER A 163 7.68 -18.76 18.73
C SER A 163 8.49 -17.80 17.87
N LEU A 164 7.81 -17.00 17.04
CA LEU A 164 8.44 -15.95 16.21
C LEU A 164 9.08 -14.89 17.10
N VAL A 165 8.38 -14.43 18.14
CA VAL A 165 8.92 -13.45 19.12
C VAL A 165 10.15 -14.01 19.84
N THR A 166 10.15 -15.28 20.23
CA THR A 166 11.30 -15.96 20.83
C THR A 166 12.51 -15.97 19.90
N LYS A 167 12.32 -16.25 18.61
CA LYS A 167 13.40 -16.19 17.61
C LYS A 167 13.96 -14.77 17.46
N LEU A 168 13.09 -13.76 17.40
CA LEU A 168 13.52 -12.33 17.36
C LEU A 168 14.34 -11.95 18.59
N ARG A 169 13.92 -12.34 19.78
CA ARG A 169 14.70 -12.10 21.03
C ARG A 169 16.08 -12.75 20.99
N ARG A 170 16.19 -13.92 20.37
CA ARG A 170 17.47 -14.62 20.23
C ARG A 170 18.42 -13.90 19.28
N VAL A 171 17.96 -13.42 18.14
CA VAL A 171 18.80 -12.76 17.12
C VAL A 171 19.06 -11.30 17.42
N ARG A 172 18.27 -10.67 18.30
CA ARG A 172 18.42 -9.28 18.77
C ARG A 172 18.57 -8.30 17.59
N PRO A 173 17.58 -8.13 16.74
CA PRO A 173 17.65 -7.19 15.64
C PRO A 173 17.69 -5.75 16.15
N ASP A 174 18.37 -4.87 15.42
CA ASP A 174 18.24 -3.42 15.62
C ASP A 174 16.91 -2.94 15.06
N ILE A 175 16.54 -3.46 13.90
CA ILE A 175 15.35 -3.07 13.11
C ILE A 175 14.48 -4.28 12.84
N ILE A 176 13.19 -4.10 13.01
CA ILE A 176 12.18 -5.07 12.55
C ILE A 176 11.41 -4.45 11.37
N LEU A 177 11.43 -5.10 10.22
CA LEU A 177 10.55 -4.82 9.08
C LEU A 177 9.38 -5.80 9.16
N HIS A 178 8.16 -5.27 9.33
CA HIS A 178 6.99 -6.10 9.57
C HIS A 178 5.87 -5.80 8.57
N THR A 179 5.42 -6.85 7.89
CA THR A 179 4.30 -6.82 6.95
C THR A 179 3.19 -7.74 7.44
N GLY A 180 2.01 -7.18 7.71
CA GLY A 180 0.87 -7.96 8.21
C GLY A 180 -0.45 -7.20 8.10
N TYR A 181 -1.52 -7.79 8.61
CA TYR A 181 -2.84 -7.20 8.71
C TYR A 181 -3.16 -6.82 10.18
N ASN A 182 -4.25 -6.10 10.42
CA ASN A 182 -4.58 -5.64 11.78
C ASN A 182 -4.63 -6.75 12.84
N PRO A 183 -5.23 -7.93 12.60
CA PRO A 183 -5.31 -8.95 13.66
C PRO A 183 -3.95 -9.50 14.06
N ASP A 184 -3.12 -9.87 13.10
CA ASP A 184 -1.80 -10.47 13.33
C ASP A 184 -0.78 -9.45 13.83
N ILE A 185 -0.83 -8.19 13.34
CA ILE A 185 -0.03 -7.09 13.88
C ILE A 185 -0.35 -6.88 15.36
N THR A 186 -1.64 -6.82 15.71
CA THR A 186 -2.07 -6.63 17.10
C THR A 186 -1.59 -7.78 17.99
N LEU A 187 -1.70 -9.02 17.51
CA LEU A 187 -1.20 -10.21 18.20
C LEU A 187 0.32 -10.15 18.41
N PHE A 188 1.07 -9.84 17.34
CA PHE A 188 2.53 -9.70 17.40
C PHE A 188 2.98 -8.68 18.44
N TRP A 189 2.40 -7.47 18.43
CA TRP A 189 2.76 -6.40 19.36
C TRP A 189 2.48 -6.78 20.82
N ARG A 190 1.34 -7.41 21.08
CA ARG A 190 0.99 -7.90 22.43
C ARG A 190 2.02 -8.92 22.92
N GLN A 191 2.29 -9.94 22.12
CA GLN A 191 3.24 -11.00 22.50
C GLN A 191 4.68 -10.50 22.56
N ALA A 192 5.06 -9.54 21.71
CA ALA A 192 6.36 -8.86 21.80
C ALA A 192 6.52 -8.15 23.13
N ARG A 193 5.47 -7.46 23.61
CA ARG A 193 5.48 -6.81 24.93
C ARG A 193 5.57 -7.81 26.07
N GLU A 194 4.73 -8.84 26.05
CA GLU A 194 4.69 -9.89 27.08
C GLU A 194 6.05 -10.58 27.23
N GLN A 195 6.76 -10.81 26.13
CA GLN A 195 8.07 -11.46 26.12
C GLN A 195 9.24 -10.47 26.26
N GLY A 196 8.99 -9.17 26.38
CA GLY A 196 10.03 -8.15 26.52
C GLY A 196 10.96 -8.02 25.31
N LEU A 197 10.42 -8.20 24.08
CA LEU A 197 11.17 -7.97 22.84
C LEU A 197 11.50 -6.49 22.70
N LYS A 198 12.71 -6.17 22.28
CA LYS A 198 13.22 -4.80 22.11
C LYS A 198 13.75 -4.59 20.69
N TRP A 199 13.67 -3.34 20.22
CA TRP A 199 14.21 -2.89 18.92
C TRP A 199 14.53 -1.40 18.95
N ALA A 200 15.39 -0.94 18.04
CA ALA A 200 15.64 0.49 17.84
C ALA A 200 14.51 1.13 17.00
N ALA A 201 14.00 0.41 16.01
CA ALA A 201 12.80 0.80 15.25
C ALA A 201 12.05 -0.42 14.72
N LEU A 202 10.72 -0.32 14.68
CA LEU A 202 9.85 -1.20 13.89
C LEU A 202 9.29 -0.39 12.73
N ILE A 203 9.53 -0.87 11.51
CA ILE A 203 9.01 -0.28 10.30
C ILE A 203 7.89 -1.17 9.79
N GLY A 204 6.66 -0.70 9.96
CA GLY A 204 5.46 -1.30 9.40
C GLY A 204 5.37 -1.03 7.91
N GLN A 205 4.72 -1.89 7.18
CA GLN A 205 4.65 -1.81 5.72
C GLN A 205 3.21 -1.95 5.24
N GLY A 206 2.48 -0.82 5.32
CA GLY A 206 1.11 -0.72 4.86
C GLY A 206 0.08 -1.45 5.73
N ALA A 207 -1.07 -1.73 5.16
CA ALA A 207 -2.21 -2.43 5.76
C ALA A 207 -2.58 -1.91 7.17
N GLY A 208 -2.35 -2.72 8.21
CA GLY A 208 -2.70 -2.36 9.58
C GLY A 208 -1.86 -1.23 10.14
N TYR A 209 -0.64 -1.04 9.66
CA TYR A 209 0.22 0.06 10.11
C TYR A 209 -0.24 1.43 9.63
N GLY A 210 -0.96 1.52 8.51
CA GLY A 210 -1.59 2.74 8.04
C GLY A 210 -2.88 3.15 8.82
N GLN A 211 -3.28 2.43 9.87
CA GLN A 211 -4.51 2.67 10.61
C GLN A 211 -4.22 3.15 12.05
N TYR A 212 -3.72 4.38 12.17
CA TYR A 212 -3.30 4.94 13.46
C TYR A 212 -4.35 4.82 14.56
N ASP A 213 -5.62 5.20 14.28
CA ASP A 213 -6.70 5.15 15.29
C ASP A 213 -6.85 3.74 15.89
N LYS A 214 -6.73 2.68 15.09
CA LYS A 214 -6.80 1.29 15.56
C LYS A 214 -5.57 0.89 16.38
N LEU A 215 -4.39 1.31 15.93
CA LEU A 215 -3.15 1.05 16.68
C LEU A 215 -3.17 1.78 18.01
N HIS A 216 -3.59 3.05 18.03
CA HIS A 216 -3.70 3.83 19.27
C HIS A 216 -4.76 3.26 20.22
N ALA A 217 -5.92 2.84 19.69
CA ALA A 217 -6.94 2.17 20.50
C ALA A 217 -6.44 0.86 21.14
N SER A 218 -5.52 0.15 20.46
CA SER A 218 -4.98 -1.13 20.94
C SER A 218 -3.80 -0.96 21.90
N PHE A 219 -2.96 0.07 21.70
CA PHE A 219 -1.64 0.19 22.35
C PHE A 219 -1.43 1.54 23.06
N GLY A 220 -2.37 2.48 22.96
CA GLY A 220 -2.22 3.81 23.56
C GLY A 220 -0.99 4.53 23.00
N ASP A 221 -0.24 5.19 23.87
CA ASP A 221 0.94 5.96 23.51
C ASP A 221 2.09 5.13 22.91
N GLU A 222 2.10 3.82 23.10
CA GLU A 222 3.07 2.93 22.45
C GLU A 222 2.89 2.87 20.92
N ALA A 223 1.73 3.31 20.38
CA ALA A 223 1.54 3.48 18.95
C ALA A 223 2.36 4.63 18.36
N ASN A 224 2.81 5.59 19.18
CA ASN A 224 3.73 6.63 18.72
C ASN A 224 5.08 5.99 18.35
N TYR A 225 5.76 6.63 17.41
CA TYR A 225 7.04 6.21 16.84
C TYR A 225 7.00 4.97 15.94
N ILE A 226 5.83 4.37 15.71
CA ILE A 226 5.66 3.35 14.67
C ILE A 226 5.85 4.02 13.31
N PHE A 227 6.61 3.36 12.45
CA PHE A 227 6.70 3.75 11.05
C PHE A 227 5.67 3.00 10.22
N ASP A 228 5.23 3.65 9.15
CA ASP A 228 4.39 3.06 8.12
C ASP A 228 4.94 3.40 6.73
N VAL A 229 5.22 2.39 5.94
CA VAL A 229 5.61 2.55 4.54
C VAL A 229 4.41 2.28 3.68
N ASP A 230 3.89 3.32 3.04
CA ASP A 230 2.65 3.24 2.27
C ASP A 230 2.62 4.35 1.19
N PRO A 231 1.74 4.32 0.19
CA PRO A 231 1.37 5.54 -0.52
C PRO A 231 0.90 6.60 0.48
N VAL A 232 1.28 7.83 0.26
CA VAL A 232 0.99 8.90 1.21
C VAL A 232 -0.52 9.03 1.47
N ALA A 233 -0.91 9.23 2.71
CA ALA A 233 -2.26 9.69 3.03
C ALA A 233 -2.44 11.11 2.45
N ALA A 234 -3.43 11.29 1.58
CA ALA A 234 -3.54 12.48 0.72
C ALA A 234 -3.54 13.81 1.49
N GLN A 235 -4.12 13.83 2.71
CA GLN A 235 -4.14 15.03 3.56
C GLN A 235 -2.77 15.50 4.05
N LEU A 236 -1.72 14.69 3.92
CA LEU A 236 -0.37 15.03 4.40
C LEU A 236 0.45 15.81 3.38
N LEU A 237 0.01 15.83 2.12
CA LEU A 237 0.70 16.56 1.05
C LEU A 237 0.38 18.06 1.09
N ASP A 238 1.38 18.88 0.81
CA ASP A 238 1.15 20.30 0.55
C ASP A 238 0.34 20.45 -0.75
N PRO A 239 -0.86 21.07 -0.71
CA PRO A 239 -1.66 21.31 -1.92
C PRO A 239 -0.91 22.03 -3.04
N LYS A 240 0.10 22.85 -2.69
CA LYS A 240 0.94 23.57 -3.68
C LYS A 240 1.86 22.66 -4.48
N SER A 241 2.13 21.45 -3.98
CA SER A 241 2.91 20.42 -4.69
C SER A 241 2.08 19.64 -5.71
N LEU A 242 0.77 19.86 -5.72
CA LEU A 242 -0.19 19.15 -6.56
C LEU A 242 -0.67 20.02 -7.73
N LYS A 243 -1.12 19.36 -8.79
CA LYS A 243 -1.80 20.03 -9.89
C LYS A 243 -3.02 20.83 -9.37
N PRO A 244 -3.30 22.03 -9.92
CA PRO A 244 -4.45 22.84 -9.51
C PRO A 244 -5.77 22.03 -9.48
N GLY A 245 -6.57 22.24 -8.43
CA GLY A 245 -7.84 21.54 -8.18
C GLY A 245 -7.71 20.23 -7.37
N LEU A 246 -6.51 19.65 -7.26
CA LEU A 246 -6.33 18.40 -6.51
C LEU A 246 -6.28 18.64 -5.00
N GLY A 247 -5.82 19.81 -4.54
CA GLY A 247 -5.88 20.18 -3.13
C GLY A 247 -7.31 20.29 -2.62
N GLU A 248 -8.18 20.97 -3.37
CA GLU A 248 -9.61 21.10 -3.08
C GLU A 248 -10.32 19.74 -3.11
N LEU A 249 -9.98 18.91 -4.10
CA LEU A 249 -10.49 17.54 -4.20
C LEU A 249 -10.11 16.71 -2.97
N THR A 250 -8.85 16.82 -2.53
CA THR A 250 -8.36 16.13 -1.32
C THR A 250 -9.14 16.59 -0.09
N GLN A 251 -9.35 17.90 0.08
CA GLN A 251 -10.11 18.45 1.20
C GLN A 251 -11.56 17.94 1.20
N GLU A 252 -12.22 17.91 0.05
CA GLU A 252 -13.58 17.38 -0.09
C GLU A 252 -13.63 15.88 0.27
N MET A 253 -12.70 15.08 -0.24
CA MET A 253 -12.60 13.66 0.07
C MET A 253 -12.39 13.43 1.58
N VAL A 254 -11.44 14.12 2.19
CA VAL A 254 -11.13 14.03 3.62
C VAL A 254 -12.35 14.39 4.47
N LYS A 255 -13.01 15.50 4.15
CA LYS A 255 -14.23 15.96 4.86
C LYS A 255 -15.32 14.90 4.81
N ARG A 256 -15.63 14.37 3.63
CA ARG A 256 -16.69 13.36 3.45
C ARG A 256 -16.33 12.05 4.15
N TYR A 257 -15.11 11.58 4.00
CA TYR A 257 -14.67 10.33 4.62
C TYR A 257 -14.74 10.40 6.15
N LYS A 258 -14.23 11.49 6.75
CA LYS A 258 -14.30 11.69 8.21
C LYS A 258 -15.73 11.80 8.71
N ALA A 259 -16.60 12.48 7.99
CA ALA A 259 -18.01 12.61 8.36
C ALA A 259 -18.74 11.26 8.37
N GLU A 260 -18.38 10.37 7.43
CA GLU A 260 -18.99 9.04 7.32
C GLU A 260 -18.42 8.03 8.32
N THR A 261 -17.12 8.09 8.61
CA THR A 261 -16.42 7.04 9.36
C THR A 261 -16.05 7.42 10.79
N GLY A 262 -16.02 8.71 11.11
CA GLY A 262 -15.62 9.22 12.42
C GLY A 262 -14.13 9.13 12.74
N VAL A 263 -13.27 8.77 11.77
CA VAL A 263 -11.81 8.66 12.00
C VAL A 263 -11.15 10.03 12.21
N SER A 264 -10.09 10.06 12.99
CA SER A 264 -9.31 11.28 13.24
C SER A 264 -8.45 11.67 12.02
N GLU A 265 -7.88 10.68 11.34
CA GLU A 265 -7.12 10.83 10.09
C GLU A 265 -7.61 9.84 9.03
N VAL A 266 -7.60 10.26 7.76
CA VAL A 266 -7.93 9.36 6.64
C VAL A 266 -6.75 8.40 6.44
N PRO A 267 -6.95 7.08 6.53
CA PRO A 267 -5.86 6.13 6.31
C PRO A 267 -5.30 6.19 4.88
N PRO A 268 -4.00 5.89 4.68
CA PRO A 268 -3.39 5.84 3.34
C PRO A 268 -4.19 5.00 2.34
N HIS A 269 -4.71 3.86 2.75
CA HIS A 269 -5.48 2.97 1.89
C HIS A 269 -6.85 3.53 1.47
N ALA A 270 -7.49 4.35 2.30
CA ALA A 270 -8.71 5.06 1.90
C ALA A 270 -8.39 6.14 0.85
N SER A 271 -7.28 6.88 1.03
CA SER A 271 -6.77 7.80 0.02
C SER A 271 -6.42 7.07 -1.28
N MET A 272 -5.83 5.87 -1.17
CA MET A 272 -5.45 5.03 -2.31
C MET A 272 -6.69 4.57 -3.09
N GLY A 273 -7.68 3.99 -2.44
CA GLY A 273 -8.92 3.53 -3.09
C GLY A 273 -9.64 4.67 -3.81
N PHE A 274 -9.76 5.84 -3.16
CA PHE A 274 -10.33 7.02 -3.80
C PHE A 274 -9.48 7.48 -5.00
N ASN A 275 -8.17 7.56 -4.85
CA ASN A 275 -7.27 7.99 -5.93
C ASN A 275 -7.35 7.08 -7.16
N GLN A 276 -7.39 5.75 -6.93
CA GLN A 276 -7.53 4.77 -8.00
C GLN A 276 -8.83 4.95 -8.78
N ALA A 277 -9.96 5.07 -8.08
CA ALA A 277 -11.25 5.33 -8.69
C ALA A 277 -11.28 6.68 -9.41
N TRP A 278 -10.71 7.72 -8.80
CA TRP A 278 -10.66 9.05 -9.40
C TRP A 278 -9.85 9.08 -10.69
N ILE A 279 -8.64 8.50 -10.71
CA ILE A 279 -7.82 8.39 -11.92
C ILE A 279 -8.60 7.68 -13.02
N PHE A 280 -9.21 6.54 -12.70
CA PHE A 280 -9.95 5.77 -13.66
C PHE A 280 -11.11 6.56 -14.27
N PHE A 281 -11.95 7.16 -13.42
CA PHE A 281 -13.17 7.85 -13.87
C PHE A 281 -12.94 9.25 -14.47
N THR A 282 -11.79 9.89 -14.20
CA THR A 282 -11.53 11.26 -14.70
C THR A 282 -10.45 11.34 -15.77
N ASP A 283 -9.66 10.27 -15.97
CA ASP A 283 -8.62 10.22 -17.00
C ASP A 283 -8.83 9.05 -17.98
N VAL A 284 -8.88 7.81 -17.49
CA VAL A 284 -8.91 6.63 -18.34
C VAL A 284 -10.25 6.49 -19.07
N MET A 285 -11.37 6.52 -18.35
CA MET A 285 -12.70 6.32 -18.92
C MET A 285 -13.10 7.44 -19.90
N PRO A 286 -12.91 8.74 -19.61
CA PRO A 286 -13.19 9.79 -20.60
C PRO A 286 -12.35 9.65 -21.87
N ARG A 287 -11.10 9.23 -21.74
CA ARG A 287 -10.23 8.96 -22.92
C ARG A 287 -10.73 7.77 -23.72
N ALA A 288 -11.18 6.70 -23.06
CA ALA A 288 -11.77 5.55 -23.75
C ALA A 288 -12.97 5.95 -24.59
N ILE A 289 -13.89 6.72 -24.03
CA ILE A 289 -15.09 7.20 -24.71
C ILE A 289 -14.74 8.13 -25.88
N LYS A 290 -13.92 9.16 -25.64
CA LYS A 290 -13.63 10.19 -26.65
C LYS A 290 -12.72 9.71 -27.77
N LYS A 291 -11.67 8.95 -27.44
CA LYS A 291 -10.64 8.56 -28.40
C LYS A 291 -10.90 7.21 -29.04
N TYR A 292 -11.52 6.28 -28.30
CA TYR A 292 -11.70 4.91 -28.75
C TYR A 292 -13.18 4.52 -28.99
N GLY A 293 -14.12 5.39 -28.63
CA GLY A 293 -15.54 5.28 -29.00
C GLY A 293 -16.41 4.56 -27.98
N GLY A 294 -15.87 4.10 -26.85
CA GLY A 294 -16.69 3.40 -25.85
C GLY A 294 -15.94 2.96 -24.59
N VAL A 295 -16.56 2.02 -23.88
CA VAL A 295 -16.06 1.45 -22.63
C VAL A 295 -15.90 -0.07 -22.70
N SER A 296 -15.67 -0.60 -23.90
CA SER A 296 -15.30 -2.02 -24.05
C SER A 296 -13.96 -2.28 -23.36
N SER A 297 -13.70 -3.54 -23.00
CA SER A 297 -12.41 -3.93 -22.37
C SER A 297 -11.20 -3.50 -23.21
N GLU A 298 -11.31 -3.54 -24.54
CA GLU A 298 -10.24 -3.11 -25.46
C GLU A 298 -10.11 -1.58 -25.51
N ASP A 299 -11.21 -0.81 -25.45
CA ASP A 299 -11.16 0.65 -25.40
C ASP A 299 -10.54 1.14 -24.09
N LEU A 300 -10.96 0.55 -22.96
CA LEU A 300 -10.40 0.84 -21.64
C LEU A 300 -8.91 0.49 -21.57
N ARG A 301 -8.51 -0.66 -22.13
CA ARG A 301 -7.11 -1.08 -22.21
C ARG A 301 -6.25 -0.07 -22.98
N LYS A 302 -6.70 0.34 -24.16
CA LYS A 302 -5.98 1.34 -24.98
C LYS A 302 -5.89 2.66 -24.24
N ALA A 303 -6.97 3.12 -23.64
CA ALA A 303 -7.01 4.36 -22.88
C ALA A 303 -6.11 4.33 -21.64
N ALA A 304 -6.01 3.20 -20.95
CA ALA A 304 -5.10 3.03 -19.84
C ALA A 304 -3.63 3.10 -20.30
N LEU A 305 -3.26 2.44 -21.39
CA LEU A 305 -1.91 2.49 -21.96
C LEU A 305 -1.50 3.89 -22.44
N ASP A 306 -2.45 4.73 -22.78
CA ASP A 306 -2.23 6.14 -23.14
C ASP A 306 -2.16 7.08 -21.93
N ALA A 307 -2.36 6.59 -20.72
CA ALA A 307 -2.31 7.44 -19.53
C ALA A 307 -0.88 8.00 -19.34
N ASP A 308 -0.78 9.32 -19.22
CA ASP A 308 0.47 10.04 -19.01
C ASP A 308 0.24 11.22 -18.05
N ILE A 309 0.03 10.88 -16.77
CA ILE A 309 -0.18 11.86 -15.71
C ILE A 309 1.19 12.14 -15.08
N PRO A 310 1.64 13.41 -15.02
CA PRO A 310 2.93 13.75 -14.40
C PRO A 310 2.89 13.58 -12.87
N VAL A 311 4.06 13.57 -12.24
CA VAL A 311 4.20 13.68 -10.79
C VAL A 311 3.52 14.98 -10.32
N GLY A 312 2.81 14.91 -9.19
CA GLY A 312 1.91 15.98 -8.72
C GLY A 312 0.52 15.94 -9.35
N GLY A 313 0.27 15.06 -10.30
CA GLY A 313 -0.99 14.95 -11.04
C GLY A 313 -2.07 14.06 -10.41
N THR A 314 -1.83 13.51 -9.23
CA THR A 314 -2.80 12.74 -8.43
C THR A 314 -2.86 13.25 -7.00
N ILE A 315 -3.92 12.93 -6.26
CA ILE A 315 -4.06 13.36 -4.85
C ILE A 315 -3.02 12.73 -3.91
N GLN A 316 -2.35 11.67 -4.34
CA GLN A 316 -1.25 11.04 -3.61
C GLN A 316 0.14 11.47 -4.13
N GLY A 317 0.18 12.45 -5.02
CA GLY A 317 1.40 13.13 -5.48
C GLY A 317 2.21 12.38 -6.55
N TYR A 318 2.04 11.08 -6.72
CA TYR A 318 2.71 10.36 -7.81
C TYR A 318 1.99 10.55 -9.16
N GLY A 319 2.70 10.30 -10.25
CA GLY A 319 2.16 10.31 -11.60
C GLY A 319 1.60 8.95 -12.02
N VAL A 320 1.00 8.87 -13.22
CA VAL A 320 0.53 7.61 -13.80
C VAL A 320 1.05 7.43 -15.20
N LYS A 321 1.73 6.34 -15.41
CA LYS A 321 2.10 5.80 -16.72
C LYS A 321 2.29 4.30 -16.57
N PHE A 322 1.72 3.52 -17.45
CA PHE A 322 1.76 2.07 -17.30
C PHE A 322 2.89 1.45 -18.10
N PHE A 323 3.55 0.46 -17.51
CA PHE A 323 4.44 -0.41 -18.26
C PHE A 323 3.69 -1.05 -19.43
N HIS A 324 4.26 -0.93 -20.62
CA HIS A 324 3.68 -1.45 -21.86
C HIS A 324 3.74 -2.99 -21.93
N PRO A 325 2.87 -3.60 -22.75
CA PRO A 325 2.93 -5.03 -23.06
C PRO A 325 4.31 -5.49 -23.51
N GLY A 326 4.71 -6.67 -23.06
CA GLY A 326 6.05 -7.23 -23.32
C GLY A 326 7.09 -6.88 -22.24
N THR A 327 6.75 -6.05 -21.27
CA THR A 327 7.60 -5.84 -20.07
C THR A 327 7.19 -6.77 -18.94
N PRO A 328 8.10 -7.08 -17.98
CA PRO A 328 7.78 -7.96 -16.85
C PRO A 328 6.63 -7.48 -15.95
N MET A 329 6.34 -6.18 -15.96
CA MET A 329 5.34 -5.52 -15.13
C MET A 329 4.21 -4.87 -15.96
N SER A 330 3.92 -5.39 -17.15
CA SER A 330 2.86 -4.88 -18.04
C SER A 330 1.56 -4.59 -17.28
N GLY A 331 1.03 -3.36 -17.38
CA GLY A 331 -0.19 -2.91 -16.70
C GLY A 331 0.02 -2.32 -15.30
N GLN A 332 1.24 -2.38 -14.73
CA GLN A 332 1.61 -1.69 -13.50
C GLN A 332 2.02 -0.24 -13.78
N ASN A 333 1.66 0.69 -12.88
CA ASN A 333 2.16 2.07 -12.94
C ASN A 333 3.67 2.13 -12.65
N GLU A 334 4.42 2.74 -13.56
CA GLU A 334 5.88 2.95 -13.42
C GLU A 334 6.25 4.21 -12.60
N ARG A 335 5.29 5.12 -12.36
CA ARG A 335 5.50 6.40 -11.68
C ARG A 335 5.02 6.43 -10.24
N SER A 336 4.50 5.34 -9.73
CA SER A 336 4.07 5.24 -8.34
C SER A 336 5.26 5.10 -7.40
N SER A 337 5.15 5.69 -6.22
CA SER A 337 6.16 5.58 -5.15
C SER A 337 5.51 5.65 -3.78
N PRO A 338 5.96 4.83 -2.82
CA PRO A 338 5.56 4.96 -1.43
C PRO A 338 6.38 6.05 -0.74
N VAL A 339 5.93 6.43 0.45
CA VAL A 339 6.67 7.26 1.41
C VAL A 339 6.90 6.47 2.68
N VAL A 340 7.80 6.95 3.55
CA VAL A 340 7.87 6.48 4.93
C VAL A 340 7.23 7.53 5.81
N MET A 341 6.21 7.13 6.54
CA MET A 341 5.50 7.94 7.53
C MET A 341 5.88 7.46 8.93
N GLN A 342 5.68 8.31 9.93
CA GLN A 342 5.84 7.97 11.34
C GLN A 342 4.75 8.65 12.16
N TYR A 343 4.22 7.94 13.14
CA TYR A 343 3.30 8.52 14.12
C TYR A 343 4.08 9.29 15.17
N LEU A 344 3.86 10.60 15.25
CA LEU A 344 4.57 11.50 16.14
C LEU A 344 3.57 12.42 16.85
N GLY A 345 3.49 12.31 18.18
CA GLY A 345 2.62 13.18 18.98
C GLY A 345 1.14 13.07 18.57
N GLY A 346 0.65 11.88 18.27
CA GLY A 346 -0.74 11.65 17.90
C GLY A 346 -1.10 12.02 16.46
N GLN A 347 -0.11 12.26 15.60
CA GLN A 347 -0.32 12.62 14.19
C GLN A 347 0.62 11.85 13.27
N THR A 348 0.14 11.56 12.06
CA THR A 348 0.97 11.00 11.01
C THR A 348 1.84 12.08 10.37
N LYS A 349 3.13 11.83 10.24
CA LYS A 349 4.11 12.72 9.59
C LYS A 349 4.86 11.97 8.50
N ILE A 350 5.14 12.64 7.38
CA ILE A 350 6.05 12.12 6.36
C ILE A 350 7.48 12.34 6.84
N VAL A 351 8.27 11.26 6.92
CA VAL A 351 9.67 11.33 7.35
C VAL A 351 10.65 10.98 6.24
N TRP A 352 10.17 10.44 5.12
CA TRP A 352 10.95 10.18 3.92
C TRP A 352 10.05 10.04 2.68
N PRO A 353 10.48 10.45 1.49
CA PRO A 353 11.77 11.04 1.14
C PRO A 353 11.92 12.50 1.61
N ALA A 354 13.15 13.00 1.60
CA ALA A 354 13.48 14.36 2.05
C ALA A 354 12.67 15.46 1.33
N THR A 355 12.31 15.23 0.07
CA THR A 355 11.54 16.18 -0.75
C THR A 355 10.07 16.35 -0.30
N LEU A 356 9.51 15.39 0.43
CA LEU A 356 8.14 15.41 0.94
C LEU A 356 8.08 15.47 2.47
N ARG A 357 9.23 15.44 3.14
CA ARG A 357 9.36 15.33 4.58
C ARG A 357 8.70 16.50 5.32
N THR A 358 7.84 16.16 6.29
CA THR A 358 7.17 17.13 7.18
C THR A 358 7.68 17.10 8.61
N ALA A 359 8.44 16.06 9.00
CA ALA A 359 9.11 15.94 10.30
C ALA A 359 10.38 15.10 10.18
N ASP A 360 11.34 15.32 11.09
CA ASP A 360 12.50 14.44 11.22
C ASP A 360 12.08 13.10 11.85
N PRO A 361 12.63 11.96 11.38
CA PRO A 361 12.34 10.67 12.00
C PRO A 361 12.90 10.57 13.40
N VAL A 362 12.12 10.01 14.32
CA VAL A 362 12.55 9.64 15.66
C VAL A 362 12.99 8.19 15.64
N ILE A 363 14.28 7.99 15.62
CA ILE A 363 14.97 6.69 15.65
C ILE A 363 16.33 6.89 16.33
N PRO A 364 16.72 6.05 17.32
CA PRO A 364 15.97 4.92 17.89
C PRO A 364 14.74 5.35 18.71
N LEU A 365 13.92 4.36 19.09
CA LEU A 365 12.81 4.56 20.01
C LEU A 365 13.26 5.27 21.30
N PRO A 366 12.48 6.23 21.83
CA PRO A 366 12.76 6.88 23.09
C PRO A 366 12.81 5.87 24.25
N LYS A 367 13.61 6.19 25.28
CA LYS A 367 13.71 5.36 26.53
C LYS A 367 12.38 5.10 27.21
N SER A 368 11.40 5.99 27.02
CA SER A 368 10.06 5.85 27.58
C SER A 368 9.25 4.72 26.94
N SER A 369 9.59 4.27 25.72
CA SER A 369 8.87 3.17 25.09
C SER A 369 9.19 1.83 25.73
N ALA A 370 8.18 1.01 25.94
CA ALA A 370 8.33 -0.36 26.47
C ALA A 370 9.18 -1.26 25.54
N TYR A 371 9.33 -0.90 24.27
CA TYR A 371 10.10 -1.65 23.27
C TYR A 371 11.52 -1.11 23.05
N SER A 372 11.90 -0.03 23.71
CA SER A 372 13.19 0.62 23.49
C SER A 372 14.38 -0.26 23.91
N THR A 373 15.45 -0.17 23.11
CA THR A 373 16.76 -0.75 23.43
C THR A 373 17.65 0.19 24.25
N GLN A 374 17.20 1.43 24.50
CA GLN A 374 17.92 2.46 25.25
C GLN A 374 17.79 2.32 26.78
#